data_5754f1859bb80ae773f18e0ed2777e9d
#
_entry.id   5754f1859bb80ae773f18e0ed2777e9d
#
_cell.length_a   1.000
_cell.length_b   1.000
_cell.length_c   1.000
_cell.angle_alpha   90.00
_cell.angle_beta   90.00
_cell.angle_gamma   90.00
#
_symmetry.space_group_name_H-M   'P 1'
#
loop_
_entity.id
_entity.type
_entity.pdbx_description
1 polymer ?
#
loop_
_entity_poly.entity_id
_entity_poly.type
_entity_poly.pdbx_seq_one_letter_code
_entity_poly.pdbx_strand_id
1 'polypeptide(L)'
;MAISTKCPQCGKTKKPWFKLCYNCTILEKQKPSCEVCGISVPEGHTLCKTHWSEKMREKKDLSKINYVKSKKEQEYKDKYEGKYYFNSQKVKSKSELLICYFLEANKVQFQYEPPMDIEDTEVRPDFVLDDGKGNMVILEHFGLDDKEYIKKRNEKIKKYKSLCNDNDEFYFIQTNEEDMFNLKERLGKKLNGTPLKKTIWK
;
A
#
# COMPACT_ATOMS: atom_id res chain seq x y z
N MET A 1 21.62 -17.11 52.43
CA MET A 1 21.71 -15.71 51.87
C MET A 1 20.40 -14.99 52.15
N ALA A 2 20.42 -13.85 52.84
CA ALA A 2 19.18 -13.07 53.09
C ALA A 2 18.69 -12.45 51.82
N ILE A 3 17.44 -12.73 51.43
CA ILE A 3 16.80 -12.18 50.24
C ILE A 3 16.44 -10.73 50.54
N SER A 4 17.02 -9.79 49.80
CA SER A 4 16.78 -8.34 49.99
C SER A 4 15.32 -7.97 49.77
N THR A 5 14.74 -7.29 50.76
CA THR A 5 13.36 -6.76 50.70
C THR A 5 13.32 -5.28 50.20
N LYS A 6 14.49 -4.74 49.82
CA LYS A 6 14.59 -3.38 49.23
C LYS A 6 14.75 -3.44 47.72
N CYS A 7 14.08 -2.57 47.01
CA CYS A 7 14.20 -2.41 45.59
C CYS A 7 15.56 -1.80 45.23
N PRO A 8 16.36 -2.44 44.37
CA PRO A 8 17.68 -1.93 44.00
C PRO A 8 17.64 -0.61 43.22
N GLN A 9 16.50 -0.32 42.58
CA GLN A 9 16.37 0.86 41.74
C GLN A 9 15.92 2.13 42.50
N CYS A 10 15.03 1.98 43.50
CA CYS A 10 14.49 3.16 44.24
C CYS A 10 14.53 3.02 45.75
N GLY A 11 15.11 1.96 46.33
CA GLY A 11 15.23 1.75 47.77
C GLY A 11 13.95 1.40 48.52
N LYS A 12 12.75 1.48 47.86
CA LYS A 12 11.47 1.18 48.49
C LYS A 12 11.29 -0.32 48.79
N THR A 13 10.44 -0.65 49.77
CA THR A 13 10.15 -2.04 50.14
C THR A 13 9.52 -2.81 48.99
N LYS A 14 9.97 -4.02 48.80
CA LYS A 14 9.42 -4.98 47.81
C LYS A 14 9.30 -6.36 48.45
N LYS A 15 8.45 -7.22 47.88
CA LYS A 15 8.38 -8.63 48.28
C LYS A 15 9.68 -9.36 47.90
N PRO A 16 10.17 -10.28 48.72
CA PRO A 16 11.51 -10.91 48.55
C PRO A 16 11.72 -11.54 47.17
N TRP A 17 10.67 -12.15 46.62
CA TRP A 17 10.71 -12.84 45.33
C TRP A 17 10.59 -11.96 44.10
N PHE A 18 10.33 -10.65 44.24
CA PHE A 18 10.38 -9.72 43.11
C PHE A 18 11.77 -9.09 42.96
N LYS A 19 12.19 -8.88 41.72
CA LYS A 19 13.46 -8.15 41.45
C LYS A 19 13.34 -6.67 41.78
N LEU A 20 12.20 -6.06 41.45
CA LEU A 20 11.91 -4.63 41.68
C LEU A 20 10.62 -4.46 42.49
N CYS A 21 10.40 -3.27 43.08
CA CYS A 21 9.11 -2.91 43.64
C CYS A 21 8.09 -2.67 42.52
N TYR A 22 6.81 -2.66 42.89
CA TYR A 22 5.69 -2.52 41.95
C TYR A 22 5.88 -1.32 40.99
N ASN A 23 6.20 -0.14 41.56
CA ASN A 23 6.37 1.09 40.76
C ASN A 23 7.54 0.99 39.78
N CYS A 24 8.68 0.45 40.19
CA CYS A 24 9.80 0.27 39.28
C CYS A 24 9.56 -0.78 38.21
N THR A 25 8.77 -1.83 38.53
CA THR A 25 8.34 -2.82 37.53
C THR A 25 7.42 -2.19 36.49
N ILE A 26 6.55 -1.26 36.91
CA ILE A 26 5.66 -0.52 35.98
C ILE A 26 6.50 0.40 35.11
N LEU A 27 7.46 1.14 35.69
CA LEU A 27 8.35 2.03 34.92
C LEU A 27 9.21 1.27 33.90
N GLU A 28 9.74 0.09 34.28
CA GLU A 28 10.45 -0.79 33.33
C GLU A 28 9.52 -1.36 32.24
N LYS A 29 8.24 -1.53 32.54
CA LYS A 29 7.23 -2.01 31.59
C LYS A 29 6.54 -0.88 30.82
N GLN A 30 6.82 0.37 31.14
CA GLN A 30 6.31 1.50 30.34
C GLN A 30 6.99 1.47 28.97
N LYS A 31 6.41 0.67 28.10
CA LYS A 31 6.66 0.81 26.67
C LYS A 31 6.27 2.22 26.25
N PRO A 32 7.00 2.84 25.33
CA PRO A 32 6.58 4.10 24.76
C PRO A 32 5.10 4.00 24.34
N SER A 33 4.36 5.08 24.53
CA SER A 33 2.94 5.13 24.21
C SER A 33 2.72 5.90 22.92
N CYS A 34 1.68 5.53 22.21
CA CYS A 34 1.26 6.23 21.01
C CYS A 34 0.93 7.69 21.33
N GLU A 35 1.54 8.64 20.62
CA GLU A 35 1.34 10.08 20.80
C GLU A 35 -0.12 10.53 20.62
N VAL A 36 -0.94 9.76 19.90
CA VAL A 36 -2.32 10.09 19.58
C VAL A 36 -3.31 9.47 20.56
N CYS A 37 -3.19 8.17 20.87
CA CYS A 37 -4.21 7.46 21.69
C CYS A 37 -3.66 6.87 22.99
N GLY A 38 -2.37 7.03 23.31
CA GLY A 38 -1.79 6.56 24.55
C GLY A 38 -1.58 5.04 24.65
N ILE A 39 -1.98 4.25 23.65
CA ILE A 39 -1.76 2.80 23.63
C ILE A 39 -0.26 2.52 23.60
N SER A 40 0.21 1.57 24.42
CA SER A 40 1.61 1.12 24.45
C SER A 40 2.07 0.62 23.09
N VAL A 41 3.24 1.09 22.63
CA VAL A 41 3.85 0.74 21.35
C VAL A 41 5.22 0.08 21.59
N PRO A 42 5.77 -0.66 20.61
CA PRO A 42 7.13 -1.19 20.70
C PRO A 42 8.19 -0.08 20.86
N GLU A 43 9.33 -0.45 21.43
CA GLU A 43 10.47 0.46 21.57
C GLU A 43 10.91 0.98 20.19
N GLY A 44 11.14 2.29 20.10
CA GLY A 44 11.47 2.96 18.83
C GLY A 44 10.25 3.44 18.01
N HIS A 45 9.03 3.11 18.41
CA HIS A 45 7.81 3.59 17.75
C HIS A 45 7.13 4.69 18.56
N THR A 46 6.66 5.74 17.86
CA THR A 46 5.91 6.86 18.47
C THR A 46 4.40 6.76 18.23
N LEU A 47 3.97 5.87 17.33
CA LEU A 47 2.57 5.67 16.97
C LEU A 47 2.20 4.19 17.05
N CYS A 48 0.96 3.90 17.44
CA CYS A 48 0.40 2.56 17.31
C CYS A 48 0.12 2.24 15.82
N LYS A 49 -0.07 0.97 15.52
CA LYS A 49 -0.29 0.49 14.14
C LYS A 49 -1.43 1.25 13.44
N THR A 50 -2.51 1.55 14.14
CA THR A 50 -3.66 2.29 13.60
C THR A 50 -3.27 3.72 13.20
N HIS A 51 -2.70 4.50 14.15
CA HIS A 51 -2.34 5.90 13.90
C HIS A 51 -1.13 6.05 12.97
N TRP A 52 -0.24 5.05 12.97
CA TRP A 52 0.82 5.02 11.97
C TRP A 52 0.24 4.80 10.56
N SER A 53 -0.73 3.87 10.39
CA SER A 53 -1.39 3.65 9.11
C SER A 53 -2.23 4.86 8.66
N GLU A 54 -2.88 5.57 9.60
CA GLU A 54 -3.59 6.83 9.32
C GLU A 54 -2.64 7.93 8.84
N LYS A 55 -1.51 8.13 9.55
CA LYS A 55 -0.47 9.08 9.15
C LYS A 55 0.15 8.75 7.80
N MET A 56 0.35 7.45 7.51
CA MET A 56 0.82 6.99 6.20
C MET A 56 -0.26 7.15 5.13
N ARG A 57 -1.54 6.94 5.46
CA ARG A 57 -2.66 7.22 4.57
C ARG A 57 -2.73 8.69 4.21
N GLU A 58 -2.58 9.61 5.18
CA GLU A 58 -2.52 11.05 4.90
C GLU A 58 -1.35 11.43 3.98
N LYS A 59 -0.19 10.77 4.14
CA LYS A 59 0.97 10.96 3.25
C LYS A 59 0.78 10.32 1.88
N LYS A 60 0.07 9.18 1.83
CA LYS A 60 -0.18 8.38 0.63
C LYS A 60 -1.60 8.55 0.08
N ASP A 61 -2.37 9.54 0.61
CA ASP A 61 -3.70 9.85 0.09
C ASP A 61 -3.56 10.12 -1.41
N LEU A 62 -4.12 9.21 -2.19
CA LEU A 62 -4.08 9.26 -3.65
C LEU A 62 -4.65 10.57 -4.20
N SER A 63 -5.57 11.23 -3.46
CA SER A 63 -6.09 12.56 -3.80
C SER A 63 -5.07 13.68 -3.56
N LYS A 64 -4.07 13.44 -2.69
CA LYS A 64 -3.00 14.41 -2.33
C LYS A 64 -1.68 14.15 -3.04
N ILE A 65 -1.58 13.12 -3.89
CA ILE A 65 -0.50 13.05 -4.87
C ILE A 65 -0.65 14.31 -5.71
N ASN A 66 0.12 15.35 -5.35
CA ASN A 66 0.07 16.64 -6.00
C ASN A 66 0.29 16.43 -7.48
N TYR A 67 -0.79 16.60 -8.24
CA TYR A 67 -0.83 16.52 -9.67
C TYR A 67 -0.03 17.74 -10.20
N VAL A 68 1.28 17.66 -10.12
CA VAL A 68 2.14 18.64 -10.79
C VAL A 68 1.99 18.36 -12.27
N LYS A 69 1.08 19.12 -12.91
CA LYS A 69 0.96 19.15 -14.35
C LYS A 69 2.30 19.60 -14.94
N SER A 70 3.20 18.67 -15.18
CA SER A 70 4.43 18.96 -15.90
C SER A 70 4.12 19.09 -17.39
N LYS A 71 4.92 19.89 -18.12
CA LYS A 71 4.85 19.93 -19.60
C LYS A 71 4.92 18.51 -20.20
N LYS A 72 5.70 17.62 -19.61
CA LYS A 72 5.81 16.20 -19.97
C LYS A 72 4.48 15.44 -19.87
N GLU A 73 3.61 15.79 -18.93
CA GLU A 73 2.30 15.17 -18.76
C GLU A 73 1.35 15.55 -19.91
N GLN A 74 1.41 16.80 -20.36
CA GLN A 74 0.63 17.25 -21.50
C GLN A 74 1.11 16.57 -22.79
N GLU A 75 2.43 16.53 -23.03
CA GLU A 75 3.03 15.82 -24.17
C GLU A 75 2.70 14.33 -24.16
N TYR A 76 2.67 13.69 -22.98
CA TYR A 76 2.29 12.30 -22.83
C TYR A 76 0.80 12.07 -23.17
N LYS A 77 -0.09 12.96 -22.70
CA LYS A 77 -1.51 12.91 -23.03
C LYS A 77 -1.77 13.08 -24.54
N ASP A 78 -1.06 14.02 -25.18
CA ASP A 78 -1.23 14.30 -26.60
C ASP A 78 -0.72 13.14 -27.47
N LYS A 79 0.30 12.43 -27.03
CA LYS A 79 0.89 11.28 -27.76
C LYS A 79 0.03 10.01 -27.67
N TYR A 80 -0.71 9.82 -26.58
CA TYR A 80 -1.55 8.65 -26.33
C TYR A 80 -3.01 9.05 -26.21
N GLU A 81 -3.59 9.62 -27.28
CA GLU A 81 -5.03 9.87 -27.33
C GLU A 81 -5.81 8.55 -27.22
N GLY A 82 -6.34 8.30 -26.01
CA GLY A 82 -7.23 7.18 -25.77
C GLY A 82 -8.48 7.25 -26.64
N LYS A 83 -8.86 6.13 -27.26
CA LYS A 83 -10.10 6.00 -28.05
C LYS A 83 -11.31 5.71 -27.16
N TYR A 84 -11.08 5.37 -25.90
CA TYR A 84 -12.09 4.90 -24.97
C TYR A 84 -12.26 5.89 -23.82
N TYR A 85 -13.44 5.90 -23.24
CA TYR A 85 -13.76 6.79 -22.12
C TYR A 85 -14.42 6.01 -20.98
N PHE A 86 -13.96 6.26 -19.76
CA PHE A 86 -14.58 5.81 -18.52
C PHE A 86 -14.87 7.04 -17.66
N ASN A 87 -16.16 7.32 -17.34
CA ASN A 87 -16.55 8.48 -16.53
C ASN A 87 -15.87 9.80 -16.96
N SER A 88 -15.88 10.10 -18.27
CA SER A 88 -15.24 11.27 -18.89
C SER A 88 -13.70 11.27 -18.88
N GLN A 89 -13.05 10.26 -18.28
CA GLN A 89 -11.61 10.07 -18.35
C GLN A 89 -11.24 9.25 -19.58
N LYS A 90 -10.28 9.73 -20.36
CA LYS A 90 -9.72 8.95 -21.48
C LYS A 90 -8.94 7.76 -20.96
N VAL A 91 -9.12 6.59 -21.61
CA VAL A 91 -8.43 5.33 -21.31
C VAL A 91 -7.71 4.85 -22.57
N LYS A 92 -6.51 4.31 -22.43
CA LYS A 92 -5.62 4.01 -23.56
C LYS A 92 -6.05 2.79 -24.38
N SER A 93 -6.64 1.78 -23.73
CA SER A 93 -7.01 0.53 -24.38
C SER A 93 -8.41 0.06 -24.00
N LYS A 94 -8.96 -0.84 -24.83
CA LYS A 94 -10.22 -1.52 -24.52
C LYS A 94 -10.10 -2.41 -23.30
N SER A 95 -8.97 -3.06 -23.14
CA SER A 95 -8.69 -3.95 -22.00
C SER A 95 -8.66 -3.16 -20.69
N GLU A 96 -8.02 -2.01 -20.66
CA GLU A 96 -8.04 -1.12 -19.50
C GLU A 96 -9.45 -0.59 -19.20
N LEU A 97 -10.24 -0.26 -20.24
CA LEU A 97 -11.64 0.14 -20.04
C LEU A 97 -12.47 -0.98 -19.39
N LEU A 98 -12.27 -2.24 -19.80
CA LEU A 98 -12.92 -3.39 -19.17
C LEU A 98 -12.51 -3.56 -17.71
N ILE A 99 -11.24 -3.31 -17.39
CA ILE A 99 -10.73 -3.32 -16.01
C ILE A 99 -11.40 -2.21 -15.21
N CYS A 100 -11.53 -0.98 -15.74
CA CYS A 100 -12.25 0.11 -15.07
C CYS A 100 -13.67 -0.30 -14.68
N TYR A 101 -14.43 -0.84 -15.63
CA TYR A 101 -15.81 -1.29 -15.36
C TYR A 101 -15.87 -2.43 -14.34
N PHE A 102 -14.94 -3.37 -14.41
CA PHE A 102 -14.86 -4.45 -13.42
C PHE A 102 -14.60 -3.90 -12.01
N LEU A 103 -13.64 -2.98 -11.85
CA LEU A 103 -13.31 -2.37 -10.56
C LEU A 103 -14.48 -1.57 -10.00
N GLU A 104 -15.15 -0.75 -10.84
CA GLU A 104 -16.34 0.02 -10.45
C GLU A 104 -17.50 -0.88 -10.03
N ALA A 105 -17.83 -1.89 -10.83
CA ALA A 105 -18.91 -2.85 -10.52
C ALA A 105 -18.67 -3.57 -9.18
N ASN A 106 -17.41 -3.73 -8.79
CA ASN A 106 -17.01 -4.33 -7.54
C ASN A 106 -16.74 -3.31 -6.42
N LYS A 107 -17.00 -2.02 -6.65
CA LYS A 107 -16.80 -0.94 -5.68
C LYS A 107 -15.36 -0.94 -5.12
N VAL A 108 -14.37 -1.19 -5.97
CA VAL A 108 -12.96 -1.04 -5.66
C VAL A 108 -12.57 0.38 -5.97
N GLN A 109 -12.00 1.09 -4.99
CA GLN A 109 -11.45 2.42 -5.23
C GLN A 109 -10.16 2.29 -6.03
N PHE A 110 -10.02 3.09 -7.08
CA PHE A 110 -8.84 3.08 -7.92
C PHE A 110 -8.54 4.44 -8.53
N GLN A 111 -7.27 4.63 -8.89
CA GLN A 111 -6.83 5.70 -9.77
C GLN A 111 -6.24 5.09 -11.04
N TYR A 112 -6.53 5.73 -12.17
CA TYR A 112 -6.01 5.36 -13.47
C TYR A 112 -4.79 6.23 -13.79
N GLU A 113 -3.66 5.59 -14.11
CA GLU A 113 -2.37 6.21 -14.44
C GLU A 113 -1.87 7.29 -13.46
N PRO A 114 -1.96 7.08 -12.13
CA PRO A 114 -1.42 8.06 -11.20
C PRO A 114 0.11 8.13 -11.31
N PRO A 115 0.72 9.31 -11.23
CA PRO A 115 2.17 9.41 -11.09
C PRO A 115 2.60 8.87 -9.73
N MET A 116 3.65 8.07 -9.70
CA MET A 116 4.28 7.54 -8.49
C MET A 116 5.80 7.69 -8.60
N ASP A 117 6.44 8.05 -7.49
CA ASP A 117 7.90 8.05 -7.39
C ASP A 117 8.37 6.74 -6.76
N ILE A 118 9.17 5.98 -7.48
CA ILE A 118 9.82 4.75 -7.02
C ILE A 118 11.31 4.89 -7.28
N GLU A 119 12.13 4.82 -6.22
CA GLU A 119 13.59 4.94 -6.32
C GLU A 119 14.02 6.18 -7.14
N ASP A 120 13.50 7.36 -6.77
CA ASP A 120 13.74 8.65 -7.44
C ASP A 120 13.37 8.67 -8.94
N THR A 121 12.53 7.74 -9.37
CA THR A 121 12.05 7.66 -10.75
C THR A 121 10.53 7.76 -10.79
N GLU A 122 9.99 8.74 -11.53
CA GLU A 122 8.55 8.80 -11.79
C GLU A 122 8.13 7.61 -12.67
N VAL A 123 7.16 6.85 -12.19
CA VAL A 123 6.50 5.77 -12.92
C VAL A 123 4.99 6.00 -12.94
N ARG A 124 4.31 5.43 -13.93
CA ARG A 124 2.85 5.50 -14.06
C ARG A 124 2.32 4.10 -14.23
N PRO A 125 1.84 3.47 -13.15
CA PRO A 125 1.11 2.22 -13.26
C PRO A 125 -0.24 2.46 -13.95
N ASP A 126 -0.76 1.44 -14.62
CA ASP A 126 -2.08 1.57 -15.27
C ASP A 126 -3.17 1.83 -14.22
N PHE A 127 -3.10 1.15 -13.07
CA PHE A 127 -4.03 1.35 -11.96
C PHE A 127 -3.31 1.25 -10.61
N VAL A 128 -3.76 2.07 -9.66
CA VAL A 128 -3.48 1.92 -8.24
C VAL A 128 -4.80 1.78 -7.51
N LEU A 129 -4.97 0.65 -6.81
CA LEU A 129 -6.19 0.32 -6.07
C LEU A 129 -5.95 0.54 -4.58
N ASP A 130 -6.98 1.03 -3.88
CA ASP A 130 -6.93 1.30 -2.43
C ASP A 130 -7.96 0.41 -1.70
N ASP A 131 -7.53 -0.29 -0.66
CA ASP A 131 -8.40 -1.10 0.20
C ASP A 131 -9.13 -0.27 1.28
N GLY A 132 -8.88 1.03 1.35
CA GLY A 132 -9.40 1.93 2.37
C GLY A 132 -8.79 1.75 3.76
N LYS A 133 -7.75 0.89 3.90
CA LYS A 133 -7.06 0.60 5.17
C LYS A 133 -5.57 0.92 5.12
N GLY A 134 -5.10 1.51 4.02
CA GLY A 134 -3.72 1.90 3.79
C GLY A 134 -2.92 0.94 2.93
N ASN A 135 -3.51 -0.20 2.49
CA ASN A 135 -2.84 -1.05 1.53
C ASN A 135 -3.16 -0.61 0.10
N MET A 136 -2.16 -0.69 -0.76
CA MET A 136 -2.25 -0.31 -2.17
C MET A 136 -1.90 -1.49 -3.07
N VAL A 137 -2.69 -1.70 -4.10
CA VAL A 137 -2.42 -2.73 -5.12
C VAL A 137 -2.12 -2.04 -6.44
N ILE A 138 -0.91 -2.20 -6.91
CA ILE A 138 -0.49 -1.79 -8.25
C ILE A 138 -0.96 -2.86 -9.23
N LEU A 139 -1.75 -2.46 -10.22
CA LEU A 139 -2.23 -3.33 -11.28
C LEU A 139 -1.75 -2.82 -12.63
N GLU A 140 -1.01 -3.65 -13.37
CA GLU A 140 -0.58 -3.39 -14.74
C GLU A 140 -1.23 -4.36 -15.72
N HIS A 141 -1.62 -3.83 -16.87
CA HIS A 141 -2.13 -4.62 -17.99
C HIS A 141 -1.12 -4.68 -19.14
N PHE A 142 -0.65 -5.87 -19.49
CA PHE A 142 0.32 -6.07 -20.55
C PHE A 142 -0.33 -6.75 -21.77
N GLY A 143 -0.66 -5.93 -22.77
CA GLY A 143 -1.34 -6.38 -23.99
C GLY A 143 -0.43 -6.66 -25.19
N LEU A 144 0.86 -6.33 -25.12
CA LEU A 144 1.78 -6.45 -26.24
C LEU A 144 2.93 -7.41 -25.93
N ASP A 145 3.43 -8.10 -26.97
CA ASP A 145 4.49 -9.09 -26.87
C ASP A 145 5.71 -8.81 -27.79
N ASP A 146 5.88 -7.56 -28.27
CA ASP A 146 7.10 -7.22 -29.00
C ASP A 146 8.32 -7.11 -28.07
N LYS A 147 9.51 -7.32 -28.65
CA LYS A 147 10.76 -7.44 -27.86
C LYS A 147 11.11 -6.18 -27.07
N GLU A 148 10.88 -5.01 -27.64
CA GLU A 148 11.18 -3.73 -26.99
C GLU A 148 10.21 -3.46 -25.83
N TYR A 149 8.92 -3.75 -26.05
CA TYR A 149 7.89 -3.66 -25.03
C TYR A 149 8.16 -4.62 -23.87
N ILE A 150 8.53 -5.88 -24.16
CA ILE A 150 8.89 -6.87 -23.12
C ILE A 150 10.04 -6.37 -22.24
N LYS A 151 11.05 -5.71 -22.81
CA LYS A 151 12.16 -5.14 -22.03
C LYS A 151 11.66 -4.07 -21.07
N LYS A 152 10.90 -3.10 -21.56
CA LYS A 152 10.31 -2.01 -20.73
C LYS A 152 9.36 -2.57 -19.66
N ARG A 153 8.54 -3.56 -20.02
CA ARG A 153 7.68 -4.29 -19.09
C ARG A 153 8.46 -4.90 -17.94
N ASN A 154 9.54 -5.61 -18.25
CA ASN A 154 10.34 -6.28 -17.23
C ASN A 154 11.04 -5.29 -16.29
N GLU A 155 11.46 -4.13 -16.78
CA GLU A 155 12.01 -3.03 -15.97
C GLU A 155 10.94 -2.48 -15.01
N LYS A 156 9.72 -2.23 -15.48
CA LYS A 156 8.58 -1.82 -14.63
C LYS A 156 8.27 -2.86 -13.55
N ILE A 157 8.15 -4.14 -13.94
CA ILE A 157 7.86 -5.24 -13.02
C ILE A 157 8.93 -5.32 -11.92
N LYS A 158 10.21 -5.16 -12.27
CA LYS A 158 11.31 -5.18 -11.31
C LYS A 158 11.15 -4.06 -10.27
N LYS A 159 10.85 -2.83 -10.71
CA LYS A 159 10.62 -1.68 -9.82
C LYS A 159 9.43 -1.90 -8.88
N TYR A 160 8.29 -2.39 -9.40
CA TYR A 160 7.13 -2.64 -8.56
C TYR A 160 7.36 -3.76 -7.54
N LYS A 161 8.09 -4.82 -7.95
CA LYS A 161 8.46 -5.89 -7.00
C LYS A 161 9.42 -5.41 -5.93
N SER A 162 10.41 -4.54 -6.26
CA SER A 162 11.27 -3.91 -5.27
C SER A 162 10.44 -3.12 -4.27
N LEU A 163 9.56 -2.25 -4.73
CA LEU A 163 8.66 -1.48 -3.87
C LEU A 163 7.83 -2.36 -2.92
N CYS A 164 7.28 -3.47 -3.44
CA CYS A 164 6.49 -4.40 -2.63
C CYS A 164 7.32 -5.16 -1.59
N ASN A 165 8.59 -5.49 -1.90
CA ASN A 165 9.49 -6.13 -0.96
C ASN A 165 9.91 -5.20 0.18
N ASP A 166 10.07 -3.91 -0.12
CA ASP A 166 10.50 -2.90 0.83
C ASP A 166 9.33 -2.33 1.67
N ASN A 167 8.09 -2.63 1.29
CA ASN A 167 6.88 -2.09 1.91
C ASN A 167 5.74 -3.10 1.92
N ASP A 168 5.39 -3.62 3.08
CA ASP A 168 4.31 -4.60 3.29
C ASP A 168 2.90 -4.11 2.90
N GLU A 169 2.75 -2.81 2.66
CA GLU A 169 1.47 -2.20 2.29
C GLU A 169 1.24 -2.20 0.78
N PHE A 170 2.28 -2.44 -0.03
CA PHE A 170 2.17 -2.48 -1.47
C PHE A 170 2.09 -3.91 -1.98
N TYR A 171 1.20 -4.10 -2.94
CA TYR A 171 0.99 -5.36 -3.64
C TYR A 171 1.07 -5.09 -5.14
N PHE A 172 1.62 -6.03 -5.88
CA PHE A 172 1.70 -5.93 -7.33
C PHE A 172 1.00 -7.11 -7.99
N ILE A 173 0.09 -6.81 -8.90
CA ILE A 173 -0.56 -7.79 -9.77
C ILE A 173 -0.47 -7.33 -11.22
N GLN A 174 -0.48 -8.30 -12.12
CA GLN A 174 -0.47 -8.04 -13.55
C GLN A 174 -1.57 -8.83 -14.25
N THR A 175 -2.09 -8.26 -15.34
CA THR A 175 -3.01 -8.91 -16.27
C THR A 175 -2.44 -8.89 -17.69
N ASN A 176 -2.95 -9.76 -18.53
CA ASN A 176 -2.63 -9.82 -19.96
C ASN A 176 -3.93 -9.99 -20.77
N GLU A 177 -3.84 -10.03 -22.10
CA GLU A 177 -4.99 -10.20 -22.98
C GLU A 177 -5.79 -11.49 -22.72
N GLU A 178 -5.15 -12.58 -22.28
CA GLU A 178 -5.83 -13.81 -21.93
C GLU A 178 -6.75 -13.64 -20.72
N ASP A 179 -6.37 -12.79 -19.77
CA ASP A 179 -7.18 -12.50 -18.57
C ASP A 179 -8.52 -11.81 -18.96
N MET A 180 -8.54 -11.09 -20.08
CA MET A 180 -9.72 -10.37 -20.55
C MET A 180 -10.86 -11.31 -21.03
N PHE A 181 -10.56 -12.54 -21.44
CA PHE A 181 -11.57 -13.51 -21.83
C PHE A 181 -12.46 -13.96 -20.66
N ASN A 182 -11.92 -13.95 -19.44
CA ASN A 182 -12.67 -14.22 -18.21
C ASN A 182 -12.18 -13.33 -17.06
N LEU A 183 -12.35 -12.03 -17.25
CA LEU A 183 -11.82 -11.00 -16.35
C LEU A 183 -12.29 -11.20 -14.91
N LYS A 184 -13.58 -11.49 -14.73
CA LYS A 184 -14.18 -11.71 -13.41
C LYS A 184 -13.44 -12.80 -12.60
N GLU A 185 -13.21 -13.94 -13.20
CA GLU A 185 -12.54 -15.06 -12.52
C GLU A 185 -11.05 -14.79 -12.36
N ARG A 186 -10.37 -14.40 -13.45
CA ARG A 186 -8.91 -14.28 -13.48
C ARG A 186 -8.41 -13.10 -12.68
N LEU A 187 -8.96 -11.90 -12.89
CA LEU A 187 -8.59 -10.72 -12.10
C LEU A 187 -9.09 -10.86 -10.66
N GLY A 188 -10.32 -11.36 -10.45
CA GLY A 188 -10.84 -11.63 -9.12
C GLY A 188 -9.96 -12.59 -8.32
N LYS A 189 -9.46 -13.67 -8.93
CA LYS A 189 -8.51 -14.59 -8.30
C LYS A 189 -7.18 -13.91 -7.93
N LYS A 190 -6.63 -13.06 -8.81
CA LYS A 190 -5.41 -12.30 -8.53
C LYS A 190 -5.62 -11.31 -7.38
N LEU A 191 -6.74 -10.59 -7.36
CA LEU A 191 -7.10 -9.67 -6.28
C LEU A 191 -7.35 -10.38 -4.95
N ASN A 192 -7.81 -11.63 -4.96
CA ASN A 192 -7.97 -12.42 -3.73
C ASN A 192 -6.62 -12.78 -3.05
N GLY A 193 -5.50 -12.66 -3.75
CA GLY A 193 -4.16 -12.72 -3.18
C GLY A 193 -3.68 -11.42 -2.53
N THR A 194 -4.51 -10.39 -2.48
CA THR A 194 -4.22 -9.06 -1.92
C THR A 194 -5.20 -8.70 -0.79
N PRO A 195 -5.00 -7.57 -0.08
CA PRO A 195 -5.98 -7.09 0.91
C PRO A 195 -7.37 -6.77 0.35
N LEU A 196 -7.52 -6.62 -0.96
CA LEU A 196 -8.80 -6.39 -1.65
C LEU A 196 -9.68 -7.64 -1.79
N LYS A 197 -9.30 -8.74 -1.15
CA LYS A 197 -10.01 -10.02 -1.19
C LYS A 197 -11.52 -9.90 -0.97
N LYS A 198 -12.29 -10.54 -1.84
CA LYS A 198 -13.76 -10.66 -1.77
C LYS A 198 -14.20 -12.11 -1.96
N THR A 199 -15.31 -12.47 -1.31
CA THR A 199 -15.90 -13.81 -1.47
C THR A 199 -16.47 -14.00 -2.88
N ILE A 200 -17.08 -12.96 -3.44
CA ILE A 200 -17.69 -12.98 -4.78
C ILE A 200 -17.31 -11.70 -5.52
N TRP A 201 -16.78 -11.85 -6.72
CA TRP A 201 -16.57 -10.77 -7.69
C TRP A 201 -17.73 -10.72 -8.69
N LYS A 202 -18.17 -9.51 -9.03
CA LYS A 202 -19.29 -9.27 -9.98
C LYS A 202 -18.81 -9.25 -11.41
#